data_f613587027db314fae18b05dabcd5120
#
_entry.id   f613587027db314fae18b05dabcd5120
#
_cell.length_a   1.000
_cell.length_b   1.000
_cell.length_c   1.000
_cell.angle_alpha   90.00
_cell.angle_beta   90.00
_cell.angle_gamma   90.00
#
_symmetry.space_group_name_H-M   'P 1'
#
loop_
_entity.id
_entity.type
_entity.pdbx_description
1 polymer ?
#
loop_
_entity_poly.entity_id
_entity_poly.type
_entity_poly.pdbx_seq_one_letter_code
_entity_poly.pdbx_strand_id
1 'polypeptide(L)'
;PPFQGSNYGFTAGGNASGTDSNVIDRFAFSSNTTATDWGDMTEGRISIAGHSSSTDGFISGDHNDGAGTFNSIDKFSFSSSAGASDHGDLTRDRETPSGASSATHGFSSTGHGGGSGYTTTIDKFAFSSNTTASSHGDLTYSTYQGVGNSATDYGFASGGCSGCVSTINKFAFASNTTASGHGDLARSGRLQSGQSSTDDGFVAGGLSGSTWSS
;
A
#
# COMPACT_ATOMS: atom_id res chain seq x y z
N PRO A 1 13.35 -3.67 5.04
CA PRO A 1 12.87 -3.87 3.68
C PRO A 1 14.06 -4.05 2.74
N PRO A 2 13.99 -4.97 1.76
CA PRO A 2 15.06 -5.19 0.81
C PRO A 2 15.32 -3.97 -0.09
N PHE A 3 14.42 -2.97 -0.07
CA PHE A 3 14.52 -1.78 -0.92
C PHE A 3 14.07 -0.54 -0.17
N GLN A 4 14.96 0.03 0.61
CA GLN A 4 14.88 1.47 0.82
C GLN A 4 15.55 2.13 -0.38
N GLY A 5 14.84 3.01 -1.06
CA GLY A 5 15.44 3.88 -2.05
C GLY A 5 16.61 4.62 -1.40
N SER A 6 17.79 4.57 -2.00
CA SER A 6 18.99 5.15 -1.41
C SER A 6 19.02 6.69 -1.52
N ASN A 7 18.29 7.27 -2.44
CA ASN A 7 18.42 8.68 -2.81
C ASN A 7 17.11 9.48 -2.82
N TYR A 8 16.00 8.85 -3.14
CA TYR A 8 14.71 9.53 -3.37
C TYR A 8 13.53 8.81 -2.72
N GLY A 9 12.57 9.59 -2.23
CA GLY A 9 11.22 9.15 -1.89
C GLY A 9 10.21 9.61 -2.96
N PHE A 10 9.12 8.87 -3.07
CA PHE A 10 8.02 9.17 -3.99
C PHE A 10 6.71 9.19 -3.24
N THR A 11 5.83 10.10 -3.62
CA THR A 11 4.43 10.13 -3.21
C THR A 11 3.56 10.20 -4.45
N ALA A 12 2.37 9.64 -4.38
CA ALA A 12 1.47 9.60 -5.53
C ALA A 12 0.01 9.82 -5.11
N GLY A 13 -0.77 10.41 -6.00
CA GLY A 13 -2.19 10.60 -5.82
C GLY A 13 -2.58 11.58 -4.71
N GLY A 14 -3.76 11.37 -4.15
CA GLY A 14 -4.34 12.23 -3.14
C GLY A 14 -5.46 13.10 -3.69
N ASN A 15 -6.21 13.79 -2.80
CA ASN A 15 -7.27 14.69 -3.18
C ASN A 15 -6.87 16.14 -2.87
N ALA A 16 -6.94 16.99 -3.87
CA ALA A 16 -6.69 18.42 -3.76
C ALA A 16 -7.98 19.19 -4.09
N SER A 17 -8.63 19.74 -3.06
CA SER A 17 -9.82 20.58 -3.21
C SER A 17 -10.98 19.90 -3.96
N GLY A 18 -11.21 18.62 -3.71
CA GLY A 18 -12.29 17.85 -4.33
C GLY A 18 -11.96 17.26 -5.70
N THR A 19 -10.69 17.28 -6.11
CA THR A 19 -10.20 16.65 -7.35
C THR A 19 -9.13 15.63 -7.00
N ASP A 20 -9.31 14.41 -7.48
CA ASP A 20 -8.33 13.35 -7.31
C ASP A 20 -7.13 13.57 -8.22
N SER A 21 -5.93 13.58 -7.60
CA SER A 21 -4.67 13.84 -8.29
C SER A 21 -4.10 12.56 -8.89
N ASN A 22 -3.50 12.68 -10.07
CA ASN A 22 -2.69 11.62 -10.68
C ASN A 22 -1.17 11.87 -10.54
N VAL A 23 -0.76 12.97 -9.96
CA VAL A 23 0.64 13.37 -9.86
C VAL A 23 1.45 12.39 -9.01
N ILE A 24 2.65 12.07 -9.50
CA ILE A 24 3.70 11.38 -8.75
C ILE A 24 4.78 12.40 -8.45
N ASP A 25 4.98 12.73 -7.19
CA ASP A 25 6.05 13.61 -6.74
C ASP A 25 7.28 12.83 -6.28
N ARG A 26 8.47 13.38 -6.56
CA ARG A 26 9.75 12.86 -6.08
C ARG A 26 10.47 13.89 -5.22
N PHE A 27 11.03 13.45 -4.09
CA PHE A 27 11.87 14.27 -3.20
C PHE A 27 13.18 13.57 -2.86
N ALA A 28 14.24 14.34 -2.72
CA ALA A 28 15.57 13.81 -2.39
C ALA A 28 15.72 13.65 -0.86
N PHE A 29 16.28 12.53 -0.40
CA PHE A 29 16.60 12.33 1.02
C PHE A 29 17.81 13.17 1.47
N SER A 30 18.69 13.56 0.55
CA SER A 30 19.95 14.26 0.83
C SER A 30 19.82 15.77 0.89
N SER A 31 18.69 16.34 0.53
CA SER A 31 18.51 17.80 0.43
C SER A 31 17.15 18.26 0.93
N ASN A 32 17.10 19.46 1.48
CA ASN A 32 15.89 20.12 1.92
C ASN A 32 15.31 20.99 0.80
N THR A 33 14.95 20.34 -0.32
CA THR A 33 14.34 21.00 -1.49
C THR A 33 12.89 20.56 -1.64
N THR A 34 12.08 21.40 -2.26
CA THR A 34 10.70 21.06 -2.63
C THR A 34 10.69 19.82 -3.53
N ALA A 35 9.71 18.95 -3.35
CA ALA A 35 9.47 17.84 -4.26
C ALA A 35 9.27 18.34 -5.70
N THR A 36 9.59 17.50 -6.64
CA THR A 36 9.40 17.77 -8.06
C THR A 36 8.42 16.79 -8.65
N ASP A 37 7.58 17.28 -9.56
CA ASP A 37 6.74 16.43 -10.40
C ASP A 37 7.62 15.43 -11.15
N TRP A 38 7.30 14.13 -10.97
CA TRP A 38 8.02 13.02 -11.60
C TRP A 38 7.24 12.40 -12.76
N GLY A 39 5.97 12.72 -12.87
CA GLY A 39 5.05 12.22 -13.87
C GLY A 39 3.70 11.84 -13.26
N ASP A 40 2.86 11.20 -14.04
CA ASP A 40 1.48 10.94 -13.68
C ASP A 40 1.19 9.44 -13.55
N MET A 41 0.27 9.07 -12.66
CA MET A 41 -0.45 7.80 -12.71
C MET A 41 -1.36 7.74 -13.93
N THR A 42 -1.86 6.56 -14.25
CA THR A 42 -2.78 6.38 -15.39
C THR A 42 -4.11 7.13 -15.19
N GLU A 43 -4.49 7.38 -13.93
CA GLU A 43 -5.66 8.17 -13.55
C GLU A 43 -5.52 8.78 -12.14
N GLY A 44 -6.34 9.78 -11.81
CA GLY A 44 -6.37 10.39 -10.48
C GLY A 44 -6.97 9.46 -9.45
N ARG A 45 -6.27 9.26 -8.30
CA ARG A 45 -6.64 8.28 -7.26
C ARG A 45 -6.35 8.75 -5.86
N ILE A 46 -7.16 8.25 -4.93
CA ILE A 46 -6.94 8.35 -3.48
C ILE A 46 -6.93 6.95 -2.86
N SER A 47 -6.53 6.85 -1.61
CA SER A 47 -6.69 5.61 -0.82
C SER A 47 -5.98 4.39 -1.42
N ILE A 48 -4.79 4.61 -1.94
CA ILE A 48 -3.92 3.65 -2.65
C ILE A 48 -2.87 3.02 -1.73
N ALA A 49 -2.29 1.89 -2.15
CA ALA A 49 -1.10 1.31 -1.53
C ALA A 49 0.13 1.43 -2.45
N GLY A 50 1.27 1.76 -1.86
CA GLY A 50 2.56 1.81 -2.55
C GLY A 50 3.38 0.54 -2.35
N HIS A 51 4.08 0.13 -3.41
CA HIS A 51 5.03 -0.99 -3.41
C HIS A 51 6.29 -0.60 -4.17
N SER A 52 7.41 -1.28 -3.90
CA SER A 52 8.69 -0.94 -4.52
C SER A 52 9.49 -2.18 -4.89
N SER A 53 10.05 -2.15 -6.10
CA SER A 53 11.22 -2.95 -6.49
C SER A 53 12.51 -2.13 -6.31
N SER A 54 13.63 -2.65 -6.80
CA SER A 54 14.90 -1.89 -6.84
C SER A 54 14.90 -0.79 -7.92
N THR A 55 14.01 -0.84 -8.90
CA THR A 55 14.02 0.04 -10.08
C THR A 55 12.71 0.76 -10.32
N ASP A 56 11.63 0.26 -9.78
CA ASP A 56 10.28 0.72 -10.08
C ASP A 56 9.41 0.84 -8.83
N GLY A 57 8.53 1.83 -8.82
CA GLY A 57 7.42 1.95 -7.88
C GLY A 57 6.13 1.38 -8.48
N PHE A 58 5.28 0.86 -7.61
CA PHE A 58 3.97 0.34 -7.98
C PHE A 58 2.90 0.90 -7.06
N ILE A 59 1.74 1.14 -7.63
CA ILE A 59 0.58 1.72 -6.93
C ILE A 59 -0.60 0.78 -7.18
N SER A 60 -1.22 0.28 -6.11
CA SER A 60 -2.31 -0.69 -6.23
C SER A 60 -3.56 -0.27 -5.49
N GLY A 61 -4.71 -0.70 -6.02
CA GLY A 61 -6.03 -0.35 -5.52
C GLY A 61 -6.37 1.11 -5.78
N ASP A 62 -7.59 1.49 -5.47
CA ASP A 62 -8.05 2.83 -5.78
C ASP A 62 -9.42 3.13 -5.17
N HIS A 63 -9.63 4.41 -4.92
CA HIS A 63 -10.94 5.03 -4.91
C HIS A 63 -10.85 6.34 -5.70
N ASN A 64 -11.79 6.53 -6.60
CA ASN A 64 -11.99 7.79 -7.31
C ASN A 64 -13.41 8.28 -7.04
N ASP A 65 -13.56 9.48 -6.51
CA ASP A 65 -14.84 10.05 -6.08
C ASP A 65 -15.90 10.11 -7.21
N GLY A 66 -15.47 10.08 -8.49
CA GLY A 66 -16.36 10.11 -9.65
C GLY A 66 -16.64 8.75 -10.29
N ALA A 67 -15.77 7.75 -10.08
CA ALA A 67 -15.81 6.49 -10.82
C ALA A 67 -15.91 5.23 -9.91
N GLY A 68 -15.66 5.35 -8.62
CA GLY A 68 -15.79 4.25 -7.65
C GLY A 68 -14.45 3.59 -7.26
N THR A 69 -14.49 2.30 -6.94
CA THR A 69 -13.32 1.51 -6.55
C THR A 69 -12.78 0.69 -7.71
N PHE A 70 -11.46 0.56 -7.79
CA PHE A 70 -10.76 -0.14 -8.85
C PHE A 70 -9.79 -1.19 -8.31
N ASN A 71 -9.38 -2.09 -9.21
CA ASN A 71 -8.40 -3.14 -8.93
C ASN A 71 -7.06 -2.90 -9.63
N SER A 72 -6.89 -1.81 -10.36
CA SER A 72 -5.71 -1.56 -11.18
C SER A 72 -4.41 -1.44 -10.38
N ILE A 73 -3.30 -1.84 -11.02
CA ILE A 73 -1.94 -1.67 -10.54
C ILE A 73 -1.19 -0.82 -11.56
N ASP A 74 -0.68 0.32 -11.13
CA ASP A 74 0.20 1.16 -11.95
C ASP A 74 1.67 0.90 -11.61
N LYS A 75 2.53 1.01 -12.62
CA LYS A 75 3.99 0.92 -12.50
C LYS A 75 4.65 2.18 -13.04
N PHE A 76 5.59 2.76 -12.30
CA PHE A 76 6.44 3.87 -12.73
C PHE A 76 7.92 3.60 -12.44
N SER A 77 8.81 4.15 -13.29
CA SER A 77 10.25 3.96 -13.14
C SER A 77 10.88 4.99 -12.19
N PHE A 78 11.84 4.57 -11.36
CA PHE A 78 12.64 5.48 -10.53
C PHE A 78 13.70 6.26 -11.32
N SER A 79 14.01 5.83 -12.55
CA SER A 79 15.03 6.43 -13.41
C SER A 79 14.47 7.32 -14.53
N SER A 80 13.16 7.33 -14.75
CA SER A 80 12.52 8.05 -15.84
C SER A 80 11.19 8.66 -15.41
N SER A 81 10.99 9.92 -15.71
CA SER A 81 9.75 10.67 -15.45
C SER A 81 8.71 10.53 -16.57
N ALA A 82 8.64 9.39 -17.21
CA ALA A 82 7.70 9.14 -18.33
C ALA A 82 6.23 8.92 -17.90
N GLY A 83 5.94 9.00 -16.59
CA GLY A 83 4.65 8.63 -16.02
C GLY A 83 4.52 7.13 -15.81
N ALA A 84 3.41 6.74 -15.20
CA ALA A 84 3.09 5.34 -14.94
C ALA A 84 2.41 4.67 -16.15
N SER A 85 2.48 3.36 -16.16
CA SER A 85 1.74 2.50 -17.09
C SER A 85 0.98 1.44 -16.32
N ASP A 86 -0.10 0.95 -16.90
CA ASP A 86 -0.83 -0.21 -16.38
C ASP A 86 0.10 -1.42 -16.21
N HIS A 87 0.04 -2.07 -15.05
CA HIS A 87 0.81 -3.27 -14.69
C HIS A 87 -0.11 -4.47 -14.33
N GLY A 88 -1.36 -4.41 -14.69
CA GLY A 88 -2.36 -5.44 -14.42
C GLY A 88 -3.25 -5.10 -13.23
N ASP A 89 -3.95 -6.11 -12.71
CA ASP A 89 -5.02 -5.91 -11.75
C ASP A 89 -4.83 -6.73 -10.47
N LEU A 90 -5.36 -6.24 -9.35
CA LEU A 90 -5.64 -7.04 -8.16
C LEU A 90 -6.77 -8.05 -8.47
N THR A 91 -6.95 -9.06 -7.63
CA THR A 91 -8.02 -10.05 -7.81
C THR A 91 -9.43 -9.47 -7.62
N ARG A 92 -9.50 -8.28 -7.03
CA ARG A 92 -10.76 -7.56 -6.77
C ARG A 92 -10.53 -6.06 -6.57
N ASP A 93 -11.57 -5.27 -6.73
CA ASP A 93 -11.59 -3.85 -6.38
C ASP A 93 -11.27 -3.65 -4.90
N ARG A 94 -10.48 -2.60 -4.61
CA ARG A 94 -9.99 -2.39 -3.25
C ARG A 94 -9.60 -0.93 -3.00
N GLU A 95 -10.37 -0.24 -2.17
CA GLU A 95 -9.97 1.06 -1.61
C GLU A 95 -9.23 0.87 -0.27
N THR A 96 -8.34 1.79 0.07
CA THR A 96 -7.57 1.78 1.32
C THR A 96 -6.81 0.48 1.61
N PRO A 97 -6.17 -0.14 0.61
CA PRO A 97 -5.33 -1.29 0.86
C PRO A 97 -4.09 -0.93 1.66
N SER A 98 -3.47 -1.94 2.26
CA SER A 98 -2.12 -1.86 2.82
C SER A 98 -1.13 -2.58 1.90
N GLY A 99 0.06 -1.99 1.71
CA GLY A 99 1.08 -2.51 0.81
C GLY A 99 2.27 -3.09 1.56
N ALA A 100 2.78 -4.22 1.07
CA ALA A 100 4.07 -4.78 1.46
C ALA A 100 4.82 -5.24 0.21
N SER A 101 6.14 -5.33 0.29
CA SER A 101 6.99 -5.68 -0.85
C SER A 101 8.08 -6.68 -0.46
N SER A 102 8.26 -7.72 -1.28
CA SER A 102 9.48 -8.53 -1.31
C SER A 102 10.43 -8.00 -2.40
N ALA A 103 11.52 -8.70 -2.63
CA ALA A 103 12.45 -8.39 -3.73
C ALA A 103 11.81 -8.44 -5.12
N THR A 104 10.78 -9.26 -5.31
CA THR A 104 10.25 -9.62 -6.63
C THR A 104 8.75 -9.43 -6.77
N HIS A 105 8.03 -9.20 -5.68
CA HIS A 105 6.57 -9.12 -5.67
C HIS A 105 6.05 -8.03 -4.74
N GLY A 106 4.97 -7.40 -5.16
CA GLY A 106 4.10 -6.59 -4.31
C GLY A 106 2.98 -7.44 -3.69
N PHE A 107 2.57 -7.05 -2.48
CA PHE A 107 1.47 -7.67 -1.74
C PHE A 107 0.51 -6.60 -1.29
N SER A 108 -0.74 -6.70 -1.72
CA SER A 108 -1.81 -5.78 -1.35
C SER A 108 -2.82 -6.51 -0.47
N SER A 109 -3.05 -5.99 0.72
CA SER A 109 -3.94 -6.61 1.71
C SER A 109 -4.86 -5.56 2.34
N THR A 110 -5.78 -5.95 3.20
CA THR A 110 -6.84 -5.09 3.74
C THR A 110 -7.72 -4.46 2.63
N GLY A 111 -8.56 -3.53 2.98
CA GLY A 111 -9.32 -2.74 2.03
C GLY A 111 -10.79 -3.13 1.94
N HIS A 112 -11.53 -2.26 1.27
CA HIS A 112 -12.96 -2.38 1.03
C HIS A 112 -13.20 -2.34 -0.48
N GLY A 113 -13.93 -3.30 -1.02
CA GLY A 113 -14.32 -3.29 -2.43
C GLY A 113 -15.78 -2.89 -2.56
N GLY A 114 -16.08 -1.79 -3.21
CA GLY A 114 -17.40 -1.24 -3.54
C GLY A 114 -18.65 -1.97 -2.99
N GLY A 115 -19.18 -2.93 -3.67
CA GLY A 115 -20.31 -3.77 -3.22
C GLY A 115 -19.90 -5.04 -2.47
N SER A 116 -18.60 -5.33 -2.32
CA SER A 116 -18.09 -6.62 -1.84
C SER A 116 -17.66 -6.66 -0.37
N GLY A 117 -17.73 -5.53 0.34
CA GLY A 117 -17.36 -5.43 1.75
C GLY A 117 -15.85 -5.54 2.00
N TYR A 118 -15.46 -5.71 3.27
CA TYR A 118 -14.07 -5.85 3.70
C TYR A 118 -13.50 -7.22 3.32
N THR A 119 -12.20 -7.27 3.03
CA THR A 119 -11.53 -8.50 2.61
C THR A 119 -10.46 -8.96 3.59
N THR A 120 -10.25 -10.28 3.67
CA THR A 120 -9.09 -10.90 4.29
C THR A 120 -7.99 -11.21 3.28
N THR A 121 -8.32 -11.27 1.99
CA THR A 121 -7.41 -11.73 0.94
C THR A 121 -6.17 -10.87 0.85
N ILE A 122 -5.01 -11.51 0.76
CA ILE A 122 -3.73 -10.92 0.39
C ILE A 122 -3.52 -11.20 -1.09
N ASP A 123 -3.46 -10.16 -1.90
CA ASP A 123 -3.11 -10.26 -3.32
C ASP A 123 -1.60 -10.15 -3.51
N LYS A 124 -1.07 -10.99 -4.39
CA LYS A 124 0.34 -11.01 -4.78
C LYS A 124 0.47 -10.79 -6.27
N PHE A 125 1.31 -9.84 -6.68
CA PHE A 125 1.64 -9.56 -8.07
C PHE A 125 3.15 -9.49 -8.29
N ALA A 126 3.61 -9.93 -9.45
CA ALA A 126 5.03 -9.94 -9.79
C ALA A 126 5.47 -8.57 -10.33
N PHE A 127 6.63 -8.07 -9.91
CA PHE A 127 7.21 -6.83 -10.46
C PHE A 127 7.71 -6.97 -11.89
N SER A 128 8.01 -8.20 -12.33
CA SER A 128 8.62 -8.48 -13.64
C SER A 128 7.61 -8.72 -14.76
N SER A 129 6.34 -8.89 -14.45
CA SER A 129 5.33 -9.23 -15.45
C SER A 129 4.01 -8.52 -15.21
N ASN A 130 3.42 -8.01 -16.30
CA ASN A 130 2.10 -7.41 -16.34
C ASN A 130 1.03 -8.52 -16.39
N THR A 131 0.64 -9.02 -15.23
CA THR A 131 -0.39 -10.07 -15.09
C THR A 131 -1.25 -9.77 -13.89
N THR A 132 -2.52 -10.18 -13.96
CA THR A 132 -3.43 -10.11 -12.82
C THR A 132 -2.81 -10.78 -11.59
N ALA A 133 -2.94 -10.15 -10.43
CA ALA A 133 -2.52 -10.69 -9.15
C ALA A 133 -3.19 -12.04 -8.85
N SER A 134 -2.58 -12.79 -7.97
CA SER A 134 -3.15 -14.02 -7.43
C SER A 134 -3.33 -13.93 -5.93
N SER A 135 -4.28 -14.69 -5.38
CA SER A 135 -4.43 -14.79 -3.91
C SER A 135 -3.17 -15.43 -3.31
N HIS A 136 -2.65 -14.83 -2.25
CA HIS A 136 -1.49 -15.28 -1.48
C HIS A 136 -1.87 -15.77 -0.07
N GLY A 137 -3.14 -16.03 0.19
CA GLY A 137 -3.69 -16.39 1.48
C GLY A 137 -4.52 -15.25 2.06
N ASP A 138 -4.85 -15.37 3.34
CA ASP A 138 -5.76 -14.46 4.02
C ASP A 138 -5.16 -13.88 5.30
N LEU A 139 -5.57 -12.67 5.65
CA LEU A 139 -5.40 -12.11 7.00
C LEU A 139 -6.31 -12.86 8.00
N THR A 140 -6.01 -12.78 9.28
CA THR A 140 -6.82 -13.38 10.35
C THR A 140 -8.17 -12.68 10.55
N TYR A 141 -8.32 -11.45 10.02
CA TYR A 141 -9.56 -10.66 10.10
C TYR A 141 -9.68 -9.74 8.87
N SER A 142 -10.91 -9.39 8.53
CA SER A 142 -11.19 -8.42 7.47
C SER A 142 -11.16 -7.00 8.01
N THR A 143 -10.47 -6.11 7.31
CA THR A 143 -10.34 -4.70 7.72
C THR A 143 -10.05 -3.79 6.52
N TYR A 144 -10.17 -2.49 6.72
CA TYR A 144 -9.80 -1.44 5.78
C TYR A 144 -9.02 -0.33 6.48
N GLN A 145 -8.30 0.49 5.73
CA GLN A 145 -7.47 1.56 6.30
C GLN A 145 -6.41 1.04 7.30
N GLY A 146 -5.97 -0.20 7.12
CA GLY A 146 -4.81 -0.75 7.80
C GLY A 146 -3.51 -0.24 7.20
N VAL A 147 -2.41 -0.55 7.84
CA VAL A 147 -1.06 -0.14 7.42
C VAL A 147 -0.21 -1.36 7.09
N GLY A 148 0.63 -1.23 6.07
CA GLY A 148 1.56 -2.27 5.65
C GLY A 148 3.01 -1.96 6.05
N ASN A 149 3.74 -3.02 6.41
CA ASN A 149 5.18 -3.00 6.63
C ASN A 149 5.83 -4.22 5.98
N SER A 150 7.12 -4.13 5.69
CA SER A 150 7.87 -5.21 5.04
C SER A 150 9.16 -5.49 5.79
N ALA A 151 9.46 -6.78 5.96
CA ALA A 151 10.80 -7.30 6.27
C ALA A 151 11.34 -8.05 5.05
N THR A 152 12.49 -8.70 5.19
CA THR A 152 13.11 -9.44 4.08
C THR A 152 12.22 -10.57 3.57
N ASP A 153 11.64 -11.37 4.48
CA ASP A 153 10.89 -12.60 4.14
C ASP A 153 9.39 -12.51 4.47
N TYR A 154 8.96 -11.41 5.09
CA TYR A 154 7.61 -11.28 5.62
C TYR A 154 6.99 -9.91 5.33
N GLY A 155 5.69 -9.93 5.04
CA GLY A 155 4.84 -8.76 5.06
C GLY A 155 4.01 -8.71 6.35
N PHE A 156 3.63 -7.49 6.72
CA PHE A 156 2.79 -7.23 7.88
C PHE A 156 1.62 -6.34 7.49
N ALA A 157 0.45 -6.63 8.04
CA ALA A 157 -0.72 -5.79 7.96
C ALA A 157 -1.24 -5.52 9.37
N SER A 158 -1.35 -4.26 9.73
CA SER A 158 -1.61 -3.85 11.12
C SER A 158 -2.77 -2.88 11.22
N GLY A 159 -3.53 -2.96 12.31
CA GLY A 159 -4.62 -2.04 12.58
C GLY A 159 -5.73 -2.09 11.54
N GLY A 160 -6.36 -0.95 11.31
CA GLY A 160 -7.52 -0.84 10.43
C GLY A 160 -8.84 -0.92 11.18
N CYS A 161 -9.93 -0.64 10.48
CA CYS A 161 -11.23 -0.52 11.12
C CYS A 161 -12.34 -1.29 10.39
N SER A 162 -12.66 -2.43 10.93
CA SER A 162 -13.95 -3.11 10.85
C SER A 162 -14.28 -3.48 12.31
N GLY A 163 -14.50 -2.44 13.15
CA GLY A 163 -14.46 -2.55 14.61
C GLY A 163 -13.17 -2.00 15.24
N CYS A 164 -12.27 -1.42 14.47
CA CYS A 164 -10.96 -0.85 14.84
C CYS A 164 -10.12 -1.76 15.75
N VAL A 165 -9.17 -2.44 15.13
CA VAL A 165 -8.31 -3.45 15.78
C VAL A 165 -6.90 -2.92 16.01
N SER A 166 -6.16 -3.56 16.94
CA SER A 166 -4.73 -3.32 17.19
C SER A 166 -3.85 -4.42 16.60
N THR A 167 -4.43 -5.52 16.16
CA THR A 167 -3.70 -6.73 15.74
C THR A 167 -2.73 -6.47 14.60
N ILE A 168 -1.54 -7.04 14.72
CA ILE A 168 -0.53 -7.12 13.67
C ILE A 168 -0.61 -8.52 13.06
N ASN A 169 -0.96 -8.61 11.79
CA ASN A 169 -0.86 -9.84 11.02
C ASN A 169 0.51 -9.95 10.36
N LYS A 170 1.09 -11.14 10.38
CA LYS A 170 2.34 -11.49 9.71
C LYS A 170 2.09 -12.59 8.69
N PHE A 171 2.56 -12.42 7.45
CA PHE A 171 2.49 -13.41 6.38
C PHE A 171 3.85 -13.59 5.71
N ALA A 172 4.18 -14.82 5.32
CA ALA A 172 5.43 -15.11 4.64
C ALA A 172 5.33 -14.82 3.14
N PHE A 173 6.33 -14.19 2.55
CA PHE A 173 6.37 -13.94 1.10
C PHE A 173 6.51 -15.21 0.26
N ALA A 174 7.10 -16.25 0.82
CA ALA A 174 7.42 -17.50 0.11
C ALA A 174 6.26 -18.52 0.08
N SER A 175 5.24 -18.36 0.91
CA SER A 175 4.18 -19.38 1.04
C SER A 175 2.79 -18.78 1.10
N ASN A 176 1.86 -19.39 0.36
CA ASN A 176 0.44 -18.97 0.31
C ASN A 176 -0.32 -19.56 1.50
N THR A 177 -0.03 -19.08 2.70
CA THR A 177 -0.69 -19.52 3.92
C THR A 177 -1.40 -18.34 4.58
N THR A 178 -2.47 -18.64 5.30
CA THR A 178 -3.14 -17.63 6.13
C THR A 178 -2.13 -16.98 7.06
N ALA A 179 -2.21 -15.66 7.20
CA ALA A 179 -1.40 -14.88 8.12
C ALA A 179 -1.58 -15.36 9.57
N SER A 180 -0.61 -15.10 10.40
CA SER A 180 -0.68 -15.35 11.84
C SER A 180 -0.64 -14.03 12.62
N GLY A 181 -1.22 -14.00 13.81
CA GLY A 181 -1.05 -12.89 14.74
C GLY A 181 0.43 -12.74 15.13
N HIS A 182 0.93 -11.50 15.15
CA HIS A 182 2.31 -11.15 15.51
C HIS A 182 2.38 -10.19 16.70
N GLY A 183 1.29 -10.05 17.44
CA GLY A 183 1.13 -9.09 18.52
C GLY A 183 0.16 -7.98 18.17
N ASP A 184 0.19 -6.92 18.97
CA ASP A 184 -0.73 -5.79 18.84
C ASP A 184 0.01 -4.46 18.82
N LEU A 185 -0.56 -3.50 18.11
CA LEU A 185 -0.19 -2.10 18.24
C LEU A 185 -0.58 -1.60 19.65
N ALA A 186 0.11 -0.59 20.13
CA ALA A 186 -0.20 0.05 21.41
C ALA A 186 -1.64 0.62 21.47
N ARG A 187 -2.24 0.87 20.32
CA ARG A 187 -3.62 1.35 20.18
C ARG A 187 -4.29 0.75 18.96
N SER A 188 -5.58 0.46 19.05
CA SER A 188 -6.41 0.22 17.86
C SER A 188 -6.58 1.51 17.06
N GLY A 189 -6.58 1.41 15.72
CA GLY A 189 -6.74 2.60 14.90
C GLY A 189 -6.72 2.32 13.40
N ARG A 190 -7.00 3.36 12.64
CA ARG A 190 -7.04 3.38 11.18
C ARG A 190 -6.39 4.65 10.63
N LEU A 191 -6.16 4.72 9.31
CA LEU A 191 -5.52 5.86 8.65
C LEU A 191 -4.13 6.18 9.24
N GLN A 192 -3.42 5.13 9.61
CA GLN A 192 -2.06 5.20 10.13
C GLN A 192 -1.08 5.19 8.96
N SER A 193 0.14 5.64 9.21
CA SER A 193 1.25 5.56 8.26
C SER A 193 2.26 4.51 8.73
N GLY A 194 2.75 3.69 7.81
CA GLY A 194 3.74 2.65 8.07
C GLY A 194 5.08 2.96 7.45
N GLN A 195 6.14 2.69 8.19
CA GLN A 195 7.53 2.73 7.72
C GLN A 195 8.24 1.48 8.22
N SER A 196 9.28 1.07 7.50
CA SER A 196 10.06 -0.09 7.87
C SER A 196 11.55 0.24 7.84
N SER A 197 12.28 -0.21 8.84
CA SER A 197 13.74 -0.34 8.80
C SER A 197 14.12 -1.76 8.40
N THR A 198 15.39 -2.11 8.52
CA THR A 198 15.86 -3.49 8.33
C THR A 198 15.25 -4.44 9.36
N ASP A 199 15.11 -3.99 10.60
CA ASP A 199 14.77 -4.83 11.75
C ASP A 199 13.39 -4.53 12.35
N ASP A 200 12.89 -3.31 12.17
CA ASP A 200 11.67 -2.84 12.82
C ASP A 200 10.63 -2.28 11.84
N GLY A 201 9.36 -2.50 12.14
CA GLY A 201 8.23 -1.79 11.56
C GLY A 201 7.75 -0.67 12.48
N PHE A 202 7.45 0.49 11.90
CA PHE A 202 6.94 1.65 12.62
C PHE A 202 5.53 1.98 12.12
N VAL A 203 4.65 2.28 13.05
CA VAL A 203 3.27 2.73 12.77
C VAL A 203 3.02 4.03 13.52
N ALA A 204 2.61 5.06 12.82
CA ALA A 204 2.46 6.40 13.38
C ALA A 204 1.12 7.04 13.03
N GLY A 205 0.63 7.92 13.90
CA GLY A 205 -0.57 8.71 13.73
C GLY A 205 -1.85 7.88 13.68
N GLY A 206 -2.84 8.41 12.99
CA GLY A 206 -4.11 7.74 12.76
C GLY A 206 -5.26 8.21 13.65
N LEU A 207 -6.37 7.52 13.52
CA LEU A 207 -7.63 7.80 14.20
C LEU A 207 -8.03 6.60 15.05
N SER A 208 -8.21 6.79 16.35
CA SER A 208 -8.75 5.78 17.27
C SER A 208 -10.17 6.19 17.68
N GLY A 209 -11.17 5.41 17.21
CA GLY A 209 -12.56 5.83 17.33
C GLY A 209 -12.83 7.12 16.53
N SER A 210 -13.25 8.18 17.20
CA SER A 210 -13.43 9.52 16.60
C SER A 210 -12.32 10.50 16.96
N THR A 211 -11.23 10.06 17.61
CA THR A 211 -10.17 10.91 18.14
C THR A 211 -8.86 10.68 17.38
N TRP A 212 -8.25 11.75 16.89
CA TRP A 212 -6.92 11.71 16.29
C TRP A 212 -5.85 11.42 17.36
N SER A 213 -4.95 10.50 17.07
CA SER A 213 -3.79 10.22 17.92
C SER A 213 -2.55 10.97 17.41
N SER A 214 -1.86 11.61 18.31
CA SER A 214 -0.54 12.21 18.05
C SER A 214 0.57 11.18 18.27
#